data_f69a3613c1d369499cfbdcadc7e315b0
#
_entry.id   f69a3613c1d369499cfbdcadc7e315b0
#
_cell.length_a   1.000
_cell.length_b   1.000
_cell.length_c   1.000
_cell.angle_alpha   90.00
_cell.angle_beta   90.00
_cell.angle_gamma   90.00
#
_symmetry.space_group_name_H-M   'P 1'
#
loop_
_entity.id
_entity.type
_entity.pdbx_description
1 polymer ?
#
loop_
_entity_poly.entity_id
_entity_poly.type
_entity_poly.pdbx_seq_one_letter_code
_entity_poly.pdbx_strand_id
1 'polypeptide(L)'
;HKEGLKAALTVSETLKFWQILLGKGKASIPDALEIVGLSHVSLLPCSYLSAGQRRRLILARLLVSHRPIWLLDEPMTALDSSAKTMFENIVTEHLSEGGIVVIATHEPISIPHQTLSLGSLS
;
A
#
# COMPACT_ATOMS: atom_id res chain seq x y z
N HIS A 1 -14.55 -14.17 -13.81
CA HIS A 1 -14.53 -12.73 -13.89
C HIS A 1 -13.56 -12.15 -12.89
N LYS A 2 -12.64 -11.31 -13.34
CA LYS A 2 -11.55 -10.80 -12.50
C LYS A 2 -12.03 -10.02 -11.27
N GLU A 3 -13.03 -9.17 -11.46
CA GLU A 3 -13.57 -8.37 -10.35
C GLU A 3 -14.23 -9.25 -9.31
N GLY A 4 -15.03 -10.23 -9.75
CA GLY A 4 -15.67 -11.15 -8.84
C GLY A 4 -14.69 -12.02 -8.09
N LEU A 5 -13.63 -12.48 -8.77
CA LEU A 5 -12.60 -13.28 -8.12
C LEU A 5 -11.86 -12.49 -7.04
N LYS A 6 -11.45 -11.26 -7.35
CA LYS A 6 -10.78 -10.42 -6.36
C LYS A 6 -11.66 -10.14 -5.15
N ALA A 7 -12.94 -9.84 -5.38
CA ALA A 7 -13.88 -9.55 -4.30
C ALA A 7 -14.12 -10.75 -3.41
N ALA A 8 -14.03 -11.96 -3.95
CA ALA A 8 -14.27 -13.19 -3.21
C ALA A 8 -13.08 -13.63 -2.34
N LEU A 9 -11.86 -13.15 -2.66
CA LEU A 9 -10.70 -13.48 -1.86
C LEU A 9 -10.74 -12.77 -0.52
N THR A 10 -10.27 -13.45 0.53
CA THR A 10 -10.08 -12.80 1.83
C THR A 10 -8.91 -11.84 1.76
N VAL A 11 -8.80 -10.99 2.77
CA VAL A 11 -7.69 -10.06 2.91
C VAL A 11 -6.35 -10.80 2.89
N SER A 12 -6.22 -11.86 3.69
CA SER A 12 -4.99 -12.68 3.72
C SER A 12 -4.72 -13.37 2.40
N GLU A 13 -5.75 -13.91 1.75
CA GLU A 13 -5.58 -14.58 0.46
C GLU A 13 -5.13 -13.62 -0.63
N THR A 14 -5.63 -12.40 -0.61
CA THR A 14 -5.22 -11.35 -1.55
C THR A 14 -3.72 -11.04 -1.40
N LEU A 15 -3.24 -10.91 -0.17
CA LEU A 15 -1.82 -10.68 0.07
C LEU A 15 -0.98 -11.87 -0.35
N LYS A 16 -1.46 -13.09 -0.09
CA LYS A 16 -0.76 -14.30 -0.53
C LYS A 16 -0.65 -14.37 -2.05
N PHE A 17 -1.70 -13.99 -2.76
CA PHE A 17 -1.69 -13.92 -4.21
C PHE A 17 -0.58 -12.99 -4.71
N TRP A 18 -0.46 -11.80 -4.11
CA TRP A 18 0.58 -10.85 -4.51
C TRP A 18 1.98 -11.34 -4.19
N GLN A 19 2.17 -12.08 -3.08
CA GLN A 19 3.45 -12.69 -2.76
C GLN A 19 3.85 -13.74 -3.79
N ILE A 20 2.89 -14.55 -4.24
CA ILE A 20 3.15 -15.57 -5.24
C ILE A 20 3.55 -14.91 -6.57
N LEU A 21 2.85 -13.85 -6.94
CA LEU A 21 3.05 -13.17 -8.21
C LEU A 21 4.36 -12.38 -8.27
N LEU A 22 4.70 -11.69 -7.19
CA LEU A 22 5.79 -10.72 -7.17
C LEU A 22 6.99 -11.14 -6.31
N GLY A 23 6.89 -12.26 -5.61
CA GLY A 23 7.90 -12.68 -4.65
C GLY A 23 7.66 -12.11 -3.26
N LYS A 24 8.26 -12.74 -2.25
CA LYS A 24 8.09 -12.32 -0.86
C LYS A 24 8.87 -11.05 -0.59
N GLY A 25 8.21 -10.09 0.06
CA GLY A 25 8.83 -8.89 0.57
C GLY A 25 9.41 -9.10 1.95
N LYS A 26 9.68 -8.01 2.66
CA LYS A 26 10.30 -8.07 3.99
C LYS A 26 9.35 -8.49 5.08
N ALA A 27 8.08 -8.12 4.99
CA ALA A 27 7.11 -8.44 6.01
C ALA A 27 6.36 -9.72 5.67
N SER A 28 6.07 -10.53 6.70
CA SER A 28 5.12 -11.62 6.57
C SER A 28 3.71 -11.04 6.46
N ILE A 29 2.76 -11.84 5.99
CA ILE A 29 1.36 -11.39 5.89
C ILE A 29 0.81 -10.98 7.27
N PRO A 30 0.95 -11.78 8.34
CA PRO A 30 0.48 -11.34 9.65
C PRO A 30 1.13 -10.03 10.12
N ASP A 31 2.43 -9.88 9.93
CA ASP A 31 3.13 -8.66 10.36
C ASP A 31 2.66 -7.44 9.58
N ALA A 32 2.50 -7.58 8.26
CA ALA A 32 2.01 -6.48 7.43
C ALA A 32 0.61 -6.05 7.85
N LEU A 33 -0.28 -7.02 8.10
CA LEU A 33 -1.63 -6.72 8.53
C LEU A 33 -1.65 -6.00 9.88
N GLU A 34 -0.75 -6.37 10.79
CA GLU A 34 -0.63 -5.68 12.06
C GLU A 34 -0.14 -4.24 11.86
N ILE A 35 0.88 -4.04 11.02
CA ILE A 35 1.41 -2.72 10.73
C ILE A 35 0.33 -1.78 10.19
N VAL A 36 -0.50 -2.26 9.27
CA VAL A 36 -1.55 -1.43 8.67
C VAL A 36 -2.88 -1.46 9.44
N GLY A 37 -2.95 -2.20 10.54
CA GLY A 37 -4.14 -2.23 11.40
C GLY A 37 -5.30 -3.05 10.84
N LEU A 38 -5.02 -4.11 10.08
CA LEU A 38 -6.06 -4.94 9.46
C LEU A 38 -6.08 -6.38 9.97
N SER A 39 -5.36 -6.70 11.05
CA SER A 39 -5.32 -8.07 11.57
C SER A 39 -6.71 -8.61 11.88
N HIS A 40 -7.60 -7.79 12.38
CA HIS A 40 -8.96 -8.18 12.80
C HIS A 40 -9.87 -8.51 11.61
N VAL A 41 -9.49 -8.17 10.40
CA VAL A 41 -10.28 -8.44 9.19
C VAL A 41 -9.58 -9.39 8.22
N SER A 42 -8.54 -10.08 8.69
CA SER A 42 -7.68 -10.92 7.84
C SER A 42 -8.45 -12.01 7.09
N LEU A 43 -9.52 -12.53 7.69
CA LEU A 43 -10.33 -13.62 7.11
C LEU A 43 -11.59 -13.13 6.41
N LEU A 44 -11.83 -11.82 6.38
CA LEU A 44 -13.00 -11.28 5.68
C LEU A 44 -12.72 -11.17 4.17
N PRO A 45 -13.75 -11.39 3.34
CA PRO A 45 -13.62 -11.08 1.92
C PRO A 45 -13.31 -9.59 1.72
N CYS A 46 -12.47 -9.28 0.72
CA CYS A 46 -12.08 -7.89 0.46
C CYS A 46 -13.28 -6.99 0.14
N SER A 47 -14.36 -7.57 -0.40
CA SER A 47 -15.58 -6.82 -0.70
C SER A 47 -16.24 -6.21 0.55
N TYR A 48 -15.90 -6.70 1.73
CA TYR A 48 -16.48 -6.22 2.99
C TYR A 48 -15.71 -5.02 3.57
N LEU A 49 -14.55 -4.68 2.99
CA LEU A 49 -13.72 -3.62 3.53
C LEU A 49 -14.29 -2.23 3.21
N SER A 50 -14.12 -1.30 4.15
CA SER A 50 -14.37 0.11 3.90
C SER A 50 -13.33 0.67 2.91
N ALA A 51 -13.59 1.88 2.39
CA ALA A 51 -12.62 2.55 1.50
C ALA A 51 -11.27 2.75 2.19
N GLY A 52 -11.29 3.16 3.47
CA GLY A 52 -10.05 3.34 4.24
C GLY A 52 -9.32 2.02 4.45
N GLN A 53 -10.05 0.96 4.74
CA GLN A 53 -9.44 -0.37 4.90
C GLN A 53 -8.85 -0.88 3.59
N ARG A 54 -9.50 -0.64 2.46
CA ARG A 54 -8.95 -1.02 1.15
C ARG A 54 -7.66 -0.26 0.86
N ARG A 55 -7.57 1.02 1.23
CA ARG A 55 -6.33 1.80 1.09
C ARG A 55 -5.21 1.21 1.95
N ARG A 56 -5.53 0.81 3.17
CA ARG A 56 -4.55 0.16 4.06
C ARG A 56 -4.10 -1.18 3.50
N LEU A 57 -4.99 -1.92 2.86
CA LEU A 57 -4.64 -3.19 2.21
C LEU A 57 -3.62 -2.98 1.09
N ILE A 58 -3.74 -1.89 0.34
CA ILE A 58 -2.75 -1.54 -0.69
C ILE A 58 -1.38 -1.32 -0.06
N LEU A 59 -1.31 -0.66 1.11
CA LEU A 59 -0.05 -0.48 1.82
C LEU A 59 0.52 -1.82 2.29
N ALA A 60 -0.34 -2.71 2.81
CA ALA A 60 0.10 -4.06 3.21
C ALA A 60 0.69 -4.82 2.03
N ARG A 61 0.11 -4.68 0.85
CA ARG A 61 0.63 -5.32 -0.37
C ARG A 61 2.06 -4.88 -0.66
N LEU A 62 2.37 -3.61 -0.46
CA LEU A 62 3.74 -3.10 -0.65
C LEU A 62 4.72 -3.77 0.31
N LEU A 63 4.27 -4.07 1.53
CA LEU A 63 5.13 -4.68 2.54
C LEU A 63 5.39 -6.17 2.31
N VAL A 64 4.42 -6.89 1.77
CA VAL A 64 4.50 -8.35 1.65
C VAL A 64 5.10 -8.83 0.33
N SER A 65 5.20 -7.96 -0.68
CA SER A 65 5.69 -8.34 -2.00
C SER A 65 7.01 -7.64 -2.31
N HIS A 66 7.80 -8.25 -3.20
CA HIS A 66 9.11 -7.73 -3.56
C HIS A 66 9.00 -6.76 -4.73
N ARG A 67 9.09 -5.46 -4.44
CA ARG A 67 9.04 -4.39 -5.45
C ARG A 67 10.04 -3.30 -5.08
N PRO A 68 11.21 -3.22 -5.75
CA PRO A 68 12.17 -2.15 -5.45
C PRO A 68 11.66 -0.76 -5.81
N ILE A 69 10.83 -0.66 -6.85
CA ILE A 69 10.27 0.61 -7.31
C ILE A 69 8.77 0.62 -7.02
N TRP A 70 8.32 1.60 -6.25
CA TRP A 70 6.91 1.80 -5.95
C TRP A 70 6.36 2.94 -6.80
N LEU A 71 5.27 2.68 -7.51
CA LEU A 71 4.55 3.68 -8.29
C LEU A 71 3.18 3.86 -7.62
N LEU A 72 2.99 5.01 -6.99
CA LEU A 72 1.80 5.27 -6.18
C LEU A 72 1.04 6.47 -6.74
N ASP A 73 -0.26 6.27 -6.99
CA ASP A 73 -1.14 7.31 -7.53
C ASP A 73 -2.12 7.72 -6.43
N GLU A 74 -2.01 8.98 -5.99
CA GLU A 74 -2.84 9.54 -4.92
C GLU A 74 -2.92 8.63 -3.70
N PRO A 75 -1.77 8.17 -3.16
CA PRO A 75 -1.80 7.16 -2.10
C PRO A 75 -2.36 7.66 -0.77
N MET A 76 -2.41 8.96 -0.55
CA MET A 76 -2.88 9.54 0.71
C MET A 76 -4.37 9.85 0.71
N THR A 77 -5.04 9.72 -0.43
CA THR A 77 -6.50 9.94 -0.53
C THR A 77 -7.23 8.95 0.37
N ALA A 78 -8.21 9.44 1.13
CA ALA A 78 -9.03 8.65 2.06
C ALA A 78 -8.26 8.10 3.26
N LEU A 79 -7.03 8.55 3.50
CA LEU A 79 -6.30 8.21 4.72
C LEU A 79 -6.56 9.26 5.79
N ASP A 80 -6.85 8.82 7.02
CA ASP A 80 -6.88 9.72 8.17
C ASP A 80 -5.44 10.07 8.59
N SER A 81 -5.27 10.93 9.59
CA SER A 81 -3.94 11.37 10.01
C SER A 81 -3.06 10.22 10.50
N SER A 82 -3.67 9.25 11.19
CA SER A 82 -2.93 8.07 11.65
C SER A 82 -2.42 7.23 10.48
N ALA A 83 -3.27 7.01 9.49
CA ALA A 83 -2.89 6.24 8.31
C ALA A 83 -1.86 6.99 7.45
N LYS A 84 -1.92 8.33 7.40
CA LYS A 84 -0.90 9.12 6.69
C LYS A 84 0.46 8.98 7.35
N THR A 85 0.52 9.01 8.68
CA THR A 85 1.77 8.80 9.40
C THR A 85 2.32 7.40 9.13
N MET A 86 1.45 6.40 9.14
CA MET A 86 1.83 5.02 8.82
C MET A 86 2.41 4.94 7.40
N PHE A 87 1.74 5.57 6.43
CA PHE A 87 2.20 5.60 5.04
C PHE A 87 3.60 6.23 4.95
N GLU A 88 3.80 7.36 5.60
CA GLU A 88 5.10 8.04 5.59
C GLU A 88 6.20 7.18 6.19
N ASN A 89 5.91 6.47 7.27
CA ASN A 89 6.87 5.56 7.89
C ASN A 89 7.24 4.41 6.96
N ILE A 90 6.26 3.83 6.28
CA ILE A 90 6.48 2.74 5.32
C ILE A 90 7.36 3.21 4.16
N VAL A 91 7.06 4.38 3.61
CA VAL A 91 7.84 4.95 2.51
C VAL A 91 9.26 5.27 2.95
N THR A 92 9.42 5.87 4.13
CA THR A 92 10.73 6.23 4.67
C THR A 92 11.60 4.99 4.85
N GLU A 93 11.03 3.91 5.37
CA GLU A 93 11.77 2.66 5.55
C GLU A 93 12.19 2.08 4.20
N HIS A 94 11.29 2.06 3.22
CA HIS A 94 11.62 1.57 1.88
C HIS A 94 12.77 2.36 1.24
N LEU A 95 12.73 3.69 1.37
CA LEU A 95 13.80 4.55 0.85
C LEU A 95 15.13 4.31 1.57
N SER A 96 15.10 4.08 2.88
CA SER A 96 16.31 3.83 3.67
C SER A 96 16.99 2.54 3.25
N GLU A 97 16.26 1.63 2.62
CA GLU A 97 16.77 0.34 2.16
C GLU A 97 17.17 0.36 0.68
N GLY A 98 17.24 1.54 0.10
CA GLY A 98 17.65 1.70 -1.29
C GLY A 98 16.52 1.61 -2.30
N GLY A 99 15.26 1.57 -1.85
CA GLY A 99 14.12 1.56 -2.73
C GLY A 99 13.86 2.92 -3.37
N ILE A 100 13.05 2.90 -4.41
CA ILE A 100 12.63 4.10 -5.14
C ILE A 100 11.11 4.23 -5.04
N VAL A 101 10.63 5.45 -4.79
CA VAL A 101 9.19 5.71 -4.71
C VAL A 101 8.86 6.88 -5.63
N VAL A 102 7.89 6.67 -6.51
CA VAL A 102 7.33 7.73 -7.37
C VAL A 102 5.88 7.93 -6.95
N ILE A 103 5.53 9.13 -6.57
CA ILE A 103 4.19 9.45 -6.08
C ILE A 103 3.57 10.54 -6.95
N ALA A 104 2.39 10.26 -7.50
CA ALA A 104 1.57 11.27 -8.16
C ALA A 104 0.51 11.72 -7.15
N THR A 105 0.55 13.00 -6.74
CA THR A 105 -0.36 13.51 -5.71
C THR A 105 -0.54 15.01 -5.83
N HIS A 106 -1.68 15.50 -5.33
CA HIS A 106 -1.96 16.91 -5.14
C HIS A 106 -1.67 17.36 -3.70
N GLU A 107 -1.37 16.42 -2.81
CA GLU A 107 -1.14 16.71 -1.39
C GLU A 107 0.34 16.91 -1.11
N PRO A 108 0.71 17.81 -0.18
CA PRO A 108 2.11 17.97 0.22
C PRO A 108 2.59 16.71 0.93
N ILE A 109 3.88 16.41 0.75
CA ILE A 109 4.54 15.26 1.34
C ILE A 109 5.66 15.77 2.24
N SER A 110 5.68 15.30 3.49
CA SER A 110 6.67 15.74 4.47
C SER A 110 8.01 15.02 4.36
N ILE A 111 8.07 13.93 3.58
CA ILE A 111 9.31 13.19 3.37
C ILE A 111 10.19 13.95 2.36
N PRO A 112 11.52 14.07 2.57
CA PRO A 112 12.39 14.71 1.60
C PRO A 112 12.26 14.08 0.21
N HIS A 113 12.09 14.91 -0.81
CA HIS A 113 11.82 14.44 -2.16
C HIS A 113 12.17 15.50 -3.19
N GLN A 114 12.15 15.10 -4.47
CA GLN A 114 12.21 16.00 -5.59
C GLN A 114 10.84 16.07 -6.25
N THR A 115 10.43 17.26 -6.64
CA THR A 115 9.12 17.47 -7.24
C THR A 115 9.25 17.76 -8.73
N LEU A 116 8.44 17.08 -9.54
CA LEU A 116 8.26 17.37 -10.96
C LEU A 116 6.81 17.78 -11.18
N SER A 117 6.61 19.02 -11.64
CA SER A 117 5.27 19.53 -11.90
C SER A 117 4.95 19.40 -13.38
N LEU A 118 4.14 18.40 -13.73
CA LEU A 118 3.77 18.15 -15.11
C LEU A 118 2.79 19.18 -15.66
N GLY A 119 1.97 19.77 -14.80
CA GLY A 119 1.02 20.81 -15.20
C GLY A 119 1.69 22.07 -15.74
N SER A 120 2.89 22.36 -15.30
CA SER A 120 3.63 23.55 -15.77
C SER A 120 4.29 23.33 -17.14
N LEU A 121 4.25 22.13 -17.67
CA LEU A 121 4.83 21.79 -18.98
C LEU A 121 3.84 21.88 -20.14
N SER A 122 2.58 22.05 -19.83
CA SER A 122 1.52 22.08 -20.84
C SER A 122 1.19 23.49 -21.32
#